data_19486c57a1bc6f3203ac86cf27e08c0c
#
_entry.id   19486c57a1bc6f3203ac86cf27e08c0c
#
_cell.length_a   1.000
_cell.length_b   1.000
_cell.length_c   1.000
_cell.angle_alpha   90.00
_cell.angle_beta   90.00
_cell.angle_gamma   90.00
#
_symmetry.space_group_name_H-M   'P 1'
#
loop_
_entity.id
_entity.type
_entity.pdbx_description
1 polymer ?
#
loop_
_entity_poly.entity_id
_entity_poly.type
_entity_poly.pdbx_seq_one_letter_code
_entity_poly.pdbx_strand_id
1 'polypeptide(L)'
;MRLVPLSFVKNRRGRCLVSALIIMALVVSSFVLPVHISKSSAAESTSSYGLSNPTISNGVTTWDCIYFGNYYQSNSSTKEPIKWRVLSINGNDAFLLADQNLDNQPYNNQPWADVTWATCALRTWLNETFLNNAFSKDEQNAIKKTLVVNENNLEYGTNGGVDTTDKVYLLSIAEASNSAYGFDSEFYEDSETRVAMNSIGEAGFWLLRSPGRYSASVALVNSVGYGYGYGGISTDTFSVRPALHLNLSSSSLWRYAGKVSSDGSVDLPTPSPTNTPAPVY
;
A
#
# COMPACT_ATOMS: atom_id res chain seq x y z
N MET A 1 33.04 -12.99 -51.13
CA MET A 1 34.41 -13.00 -51.69
C MET A 1 35.17 -11.85 -51.11
N ARG A 2 36.35 -12.12 -50.52
CA ARG A 2 37.38 -11.30 -49.87
C ARG A 2 37.20 -10.96 -48.38
N LEU A 3 37.88 -11.81 -47.62
CA LEU A 3 38.45 -11.65 -46.30
C LEU A 3 39.67 -10.66 -46.39
N VAL A 4 39.88 -9.83 -45.36
CA VAL A 4 41.12 -9.10 -45.13
C VAL A 4 41.52 -9.31 -43.65
N PRO A 5 42.79 -9.58 -43.36
CA PRO A 5 43.24 -10.22 -42.13
C PRO A 5 43.75 -9.28 -41.05
N LEU A 6 43.80 -9.85 -39.84
CA LEU A 6 44.49 -9.31 -38.64
C LEU A 6 45.95 -8.94 -38.90
N SER A 7 46.41 -7.84 -38.35
CA SER A 7 47.83 -7.55 -38.13
C SER A 7 48.17 -7.47 -36.62
N PHE A 8 48.99 -8.41 -36.20
CA PHE A 8 49.70 -8.44 -34.92
C PHE A 8 50.83 -7.43 -34.97
N VAL A 9 50.97 -6.57 -33.93
CA VAL A 9 52.20 -5.86 -33.65
C VAL A 9 52.74 -6.32 -32.30
N LYS A 10 53.89 -7.00 -32.41
CA LYS A 10 54.75 -7.45 -31.32
C LYS A 10 55.80 -6.38 -31.07
N ASN A 11 56.00 -5.86 -29.87
CA ASN A 11 57.22 -5.20 -29.54
C ASN A 11 57.77 -5.64 -28.16
N ARG A 12 59.10 -5.78 -28.18
CA ARG A 12 60.00 -6.49 -27.25
C ARG A 12 60.61 -5.53 -26.25
N ARG A 13 61.04 -6.14 -25.10
CA ARG A 13 62.20 -5.81 -24.22
C ARG A 13 61.87 -4.67 -23.21
N GLY A 14 62.15 -4.75 -21.95
CA GLY A 14 63.06 -5.63 -21.22
C GLY A 14 63.33 -5.12 -19.81
N ARG A 15 63.86 -6.01 -19.02
CA ARG A 15 64.53 -5.86 -17.72
C ARG A 15 63.77 -6.11 -16.44
N CYS A 16 64.13 -7.27 -15.89
CA CYS A 16 64.02 -7.65 -14.49
C CYS A 16 64.73 -6.62 -13.58
N LEU A 17 64.03 -6.29 -12.48
CA LEU A 17 64.68 -5.92 -11.23
C LEU A 17 63.97 -6.74 -10.11
N VAL A 18 64.77 -7.64 -9.54
CA VAL A 18 64.43 -8.44 -8.37
C VAL A 18 64.58 -7.51 -7.16
N SER A 19 63.49 -7.20 -6.48
CA SER A 19 63.55 -6.62 -5.14
C SER A 19 63.02 -7.65 -4.16
N ALA A 20 63.91 -8.21 -3.40
CA ALA A 20 63.57 -9.06 -2.26
C ALA A 20 62.90 -8.21 -1.17
N LEU A 21 61.63 -8.46 -0.89
CA LEU A 21 60.96 -7.93 0.27
C LEU A 21 60.80 -9.06 1.28
N ILE A 22 61.40 -8.87 2.41
CA ILE A 22 61.34 -9.71 3.61
C ILE A 22 59.92 -9.67 4.12
N ILE A 23 59.23 -10.81 4.09
CA ILE A 23 57.89 -10.96 4.70
C ILE A 23 58.10 -11.30 6.18
N MET A 24 57.91 -10.31 7.02
CA MET A 24 57.80 -10.51 8.47
C MET A 24 56.39 -11.00 8.77
N ALA A 25 56.23 -12.29 9.01
CA ALA A 25 54.98 -12.89 9.41
C ALA A 25 54.60 -12.49 10.85
N LEU A 26 53.76 -11.50 11.02
CA LEU A 26 53.08 -11.23 12.27
C LEU A 26 51.90 -12.20 12.39
N VAL A 27 52.07 -13.24 13.21
CA VAL A 27 50.94 -14.10 13.63
C VAL A 27 50.09 -13.33 14.62
N VAL A 28 49.03 -12.67 14.10
CA VAL A 28 47.98 -12.12 14.93
C VAL A 28 47.00 -13.25 15.21
N SER A 29 47.08 -13.82 16.40
CA SER A 29 46.08 -14.74 16.92
C SER A 29 44.78 -14.00 17.09
N SER A 30 43.89 -14.12 16.12
CA SER A 30 42.51 -13.58 16.20
C SER A 30 41.67 -14.47 17.10
N PHE A 31 41.53 -14.08 18.34
CA PHE A 31 40.45 -14.60 19.20
C PHE A 31 39.13 -14.12 18.59
N VAL A 32 38.48 -14.97 17.80
CA VAL A 32 37.09 -14.77 17.38
C VAL A 32 36.21 -15.15 18.56
N LEU A 33 35.83 -14.16 19.34
CA LEU A 33 34.70 -14.32 20.25
C LEU A 33 33.42 -14.53 19.44
N PRO A 34 32.60 -15.53 19.74
CA PRO A 34 31.30 -15.63 19.07
C PRO A 34 30.46 -14.42 19.47
N VAL A 35 30.26 -13.51 18.51
CA VAL A 35 29.26 -12.46 18.65
C VAL A 35 27.90 -13.19 18.62
N HIS A 36 27.32 -13.44 19.78
CA HIS A 36 25.91 -13.74 19.87
C HIS A 36 25.15 -12.49 19.41
N ILE A 37 24.81 -12.45 18.13
CA ILE A 37 23.78 -11.54 17.65
C ILE A 37 22.46 -12.06 18.23
N SER A 38 22.11 -11.57 19.41
CA SER A 38 20.74 -11.66 19.88
C SER A 38 19.90 -10.94 18.81
N LYS A 39 19.13 -11.71 18.02
CA LYS A 39 18.02 -11.14 17.27
C LYS A 39 17.14 -10.46 18.32
N SER A 40 17.30 -9.16 18.48
CA SER A 40 16.30 -8.35 19.14
C SER A 40 15.05 -8.52 18.31
N SER A 41 14.13 -9.34 18.79
CA SER A 41 12.73 -9.25 18.39
C SER A 41 12.36 -7.83 18.76
N ALA A 42 12.25 -6.95 17.74
CA ALA A 42 11.61 -5.67 17.95
C ALA A 42 10.23 -6.00 18.52
N ALA A 43 10.01 -5.64 19.79
CA ALA A 43 8.68 -5.75 20.38
C ALA A 43 7.75 -4.95 19.48
N GLU A 44 6.74 -5.59 18.91
CA GLU A 44 5.69 -4.93 18.16
C GLU A 44 5.15 -3.80 19.07
N SER A 45 5.40 -2.56 18.69
CA SER A 45 4.85 -1.42 19.43
C SER A 45 3.37 -1.32 19.08
N THR A 46 2.55 -2.07 19.84
CA THR A 46 1.11 -1.86 19.80
C THR A 46 0.81 -0.44 20.26
N SER A 47 0.01 0.26 19.48
CA SER A 47 -0.47 1.59 19.86
C SER A 47 -1.30 1.50 21.14
N SER A 48 -1.51 2.65 21.82
CA SER A 48 -2.43 2.75 22.97
C SER A 48 -3.87 2.29 22.64
N TYR A 49 -4.17 2.08 21.37
CA TYR A 49 -5.47 1.65 20.85
C TYR A 49 -5.53 0.14 20.54
N GLY A 50 -4.47 -0.62 20.83
CA GLY A 50 -4.41 -2.07 20.56
C GLY A 50 -4.25 -2.42 19.07
N LEU A 51 -3.87 -1.45 18.23
CA LEU A 51 -3.61 -1.62 16.81
C LEU A 51 -2.11 -1.56 16.53
N SER A 52 -1.65 -2.29 15.54
CA SER A 52 -0.25 -2.36 15.10
C SER A 52 -0.09 -2.03 13.61
N ASN A 53 1.12 -1.65 13.22
CA ASN A 53 1.52 -1.60 11.81
C ASN A 53 1.50 -3.01 11.22
N PRO A 54 1.44 -3.16 9.89
CA PRO A 54 1.50 -4.46 9.23
C PRO A 54 2.74 -5.26 9.64
N THR A 55 2.57 -6.56 9.78
CA THR A 55 3.67 -7.49 10.09
C THR A 55 3.89 -8.45 8.94
N ILE A 56 5.15 -8.80 8.66
CA ILE A 56 5.50 -9.75 7.61
C ILE A 56 6.20 -10.93 8.26
N SER A 57 5.65 -12.12 8.05
CA SER A 57 6.22 -13.38 8.53
C SER A 57 6.13 -14.45 7.46
N ASN A 58 7.26 -15.10 7.15
CA ASN A 58 7.34 -16.14 6.11
C ASN A 58 6.75 -15.73 4.74
N GLY A 59 6.90 -14.47 4.35
CA GLY A 59 6.36 -13.95 3.10
C GLY A 59 4.87 -13.60 3.15
N VAL A 60 4.19 -13.80 4.27
CA VAL A 60 2.79 -13.43 4.46
C VAL A 60 2.71 -12.11 5.23
N THR A 61 2.02 -11.14 4.67
CA THR A 61 1.71 -9.87 5.35
C THR A 61 0.38 -9.99 6.08
N THR A 62 0.34 -9.49 7.32
CA THR A 62 -0.88 -9.44 8.15
C THR A 62 -1.15 -8.01 8.59
N TRP A 63 -2.39 -7.57 8.43
CA TRP A 63 -2.89 -6.24 8.84
C TRP A 63 -3.92 -6.39 9.94
N ASP A 64 -3.85 -5.55 10.97
CA ASP A 64 -5.00 -5.29 11.84
C ASP A 64 -6.10 -4.62 11.02
N CYS A 65 -7.36 -4.90 11.38
CA CYS A 65 -8.51 -4.31 10.74
C CYS A 65 -9.44 -3.65 11.75
N ILE A 66 -10.15 -2.61 11.28
CA ILE A 66 -11.23 -1.97 12.01
C ILE A 66 -12.48 -1.86 11.15
N TYR A 67 -13.64 -1.79 11.79
CA TYR A 67 -14.88 -1.34 11.17
C TYR A 67 -15.09 0.14 11.46
N PHE A 68 -15.35 0.93 10.40
CA PHE A 68 -15.62 2.36 10.49
C PHE A 68 -16.44 2.82 9.29
N GLY A 69 -17.57 3.51 9.54
CA GLY A 69 -18.52 3.87 8.49
C GLY A 69 -19.33 2.67 7.95
N ASN A 70 -20.31 2.96 7.10
CA ASN A 70 -21.19 1.95 6.48
C ASN A 70 -21.47 2.31 5.04
N TYR A 71 -21.41 1.33 4.14
CA TYR A 71 -21.64 1.56 2.71
C TYR A 71 -22.39 0.39 2.06
N TYR A 72 -22.97 0.63 0.89
CA TYR A 72 -23.61 -0.40 0.09
C TYR A 72 -22.56 -1.32 -0.51
N GLN A 73 -22.49 -2.56 -0.08
CA GLN A 73 -21.46 -3.51 -0.52
C GLN A 73 -22.07 -4.71 -1.24
N SER A 74 -22.95 -5.48 -0.57
CA SER A 74 -23.58 -6.65 -1.15
C SER A 74 -24.84 -6.33 -1.97
N ASN A 75 -25.50 -5.20 -1.70
CA ASN A 75 -26.67 -4.74 -2.41
C ASN A 75 -26.85 -3.22 -2.29
N SER A 76 -27.73 -2.64 -3.10
CA SER A 76 -27.98 -1.19 -3.15
C SER A 76 -28.98 -0.67 -2.10
N SER A 77 -29.53 -1.52 -1.26
CA SER A 77 -30.60 -1.14 -0.32
C SER A 77 -30.17 -1.15 1.14
N THR A 78 -29.15 -1.92 1.49
CA THR A 78 -28.65 -2.06 2.87
C THR A 78 -27.19 -1.70 2.95
N LYS A 79 -26.85 -0.80 3.86
CA LYS A 79 -25.46 -0.45 4.14
C LYS A 79 -24.88 -1.42 5.15
N GLU A 80 -23.66 -1.87 4.90
CA GLU A 80 -22.86 -2.77 5.74
C GLU A 80 -21.65 -2.05 6.29
N PRO A 81 -21.14 -2.42 7.48
CA PRO A 81 -19.92 -1.82 8.04
C PRO A 81 -18.75 -1.97 7.09
N ILE A 82 -18.04 -0.88 6.81
CA ILE A 82 -16.83 -0.92 6.00
C ILE A 82 -15.67 -1.45 6.87
N LYS A 83 -15.01 -2.50 6.38
CA LYS A 83 -13.79 -3.04 6.97
C LYS A 83 -12.58 -2.35 6.35
N TRP A 84 -11.66 -1.90 7.20
CA TRP A 84 -10.45 -1.19 6.80
C TRP A 84 -9.22 -1.91 7.30
N ARG A 85 -8.22 -2.12 6.44
CA ARG A 85 -6.86 -2.53 6.81
C ARG A 85 -6.12 -1.34 7.38
N VAL A 86 -5.40 -1.54 8.48
CA VAL A 86 -4.50 -0.55 9.06
C VAL A 86 -3.17 -0.61 8.32
N LEU A 87 -2.86 0.40 7.52
CA LEU A 87 -1.61 0.49 6.78
C LEU A 87 -0.48 1.07 7.64
N SER A 88 -0.80 2.04 8.50
CA SER A 88 0.16 2.56 9.49
C SER A 88 -0.54 3.25 10.65
N ILE A 89 0.16 3.29 11.78
CA ILE A 89 -0.24 4.03 12.99
C ILE A 89 0.88 5.00 13.35
N ASN A 90 0.48 6.26 13.58
CA ASN A 90 1.37 7.29 14.10
C ASN A 90 0.64 8.06 15.22
N GLY A 91 0.90 7.71 16.48
CA GLY A 91 0.18 8.24 17.63
C GLY A 91 -1.32 7.89 17.58
N ASN A 92 -2.16 8.89 17.41
CA ASN A 92 -3.61 8.72 17.25
C ASN A 92 -4.07 8.76 15.79
N ASP A 93 -3.17 8.71 14.83
CA ASP A 93 -3.44 8.73 13.41
C ASP A 93 -3.32 7.34 12.83
N ALA A 94 -4.40 6.80 12.27
CA ALA A 94 -4.40 5.54 11.52
C ALA A 94 -4.57 5.83 10.02
N PHE A 95 -3.62 5.42 9.21
CA PHE A 95 -3.77 5.36 7.76
C PHE A 95 -4.48 4.06 7.39
N LEU A 96 -5.61 4.16 6.74
CA LEU A 96 -6.53 3.06 6.47
C LEU A 96 -6.77 2.89 4.98
N LEU A 97 -6.87 1.64 4.54
CA LEU A 97 -7.30 1.24 3.19
C LEU A 97 -8.52 0.32 3.32
N ALA A 98 -9.56 0.54 2.53
CA ALA A 98 -10.68 -0.40 2.48
C ALA A 98 -10.18 -1.82 2.20
N ASP A 99 -10.66 -2.81 2.98
CA ASP A 99 -10.25 -4.20 2.81
C ASP A 99 -10.69 -4.76 1.44
N GLN A 100 -11.87 -4.31 1.00
CA GLN A 100 -12.50 -4.72 -0.27
C GLN A 100 -12.65 -3.53 -1.23
N ASN A 101 -12.89 -3.84 -2.49
CA ASN A 101 -13.41 -2.92 -3.49
C ASN A 101 -14.87 -2.58 -3.13
N LEU A 102 -15.18 -1.29 -2.93
CA LEU A 102 -16.48 -0.86 -2.39
C LEU A 102 -17.49 -0.40 -3.44
N ASP A 103 -17.01 0.08 -4.59
CA ASP A 103 -17.84 0.64 -5.67
C ASP A 103 -17.12 0.48 -7.01
N ASN A 104 -17.80 0.82 -8.09
CA ASN A 104 -17.23 0.86 -9.45
C ASN A 104 -17.53 2.22 -10.07
N GLN A 105 -16.51 3.00 -10.38
CA GLN A 105 -16.62 4.35 -10.90
C GLN A 105 -15.57 4.61 -12.00
N PRO A 106 -15.85 5.49 -12.97
CA PRO A 106 -14.79 6.03 -13.82
C PRO A 106 -13.92 7.02 -13.02
N TYR A 107 -12.64 7.08 -13.35
CA TYR A 107 -11.75 8.08 -12.77
C TYR A 107 -12.14 9.50 -13.21
N ASN A 108 -12.55 9.66 -14.47
CA ASN A 108 -13.00 10.91 -15.03
C ASN A 108 -14.20 10.70 -15.98
N ASN A 109 -15.00 11.76 -16.19
CA ASN A 109 -16.22 11.70 -17.01
C ASN A 109 -16.01 12.17 -18.44
N GLN A 110 -14.83 12.72 -18.77
CA GLN A 110 -14.52 13.26 -20.10
C GLN A 110 -13.52 12.33 -20.80
N PRO A 111 -13.88 11.72 -21.94
CA PRO A 111 -12.99 10.85 -22.68
C PRO A 111 -11.81 11.64 -23.25
N TRP A 112 -10.63 11.05 -23.19
CA TRP A 112 -9.38 11.57 -23.76
C TRP A 112 -8.96 12.96 -23.24
N ALA A 113 -9.58 13.45 -22.18
CA ALA A 113 -9.17 14.69 -21.52
C ALA A 113 -7.94 14.46 -20.65
N ASP A 114 -7.04 15.42 -20.63
CA ASP A 114 -5.97 15.49 -19.67
C ASP A 114 -6.56 15.58 -18.26
N VAL A 115 -6.17 14.65 -17.40
CA VAL A 115 -6.73 14.55 -16.05
C VAL A 115 -5.63 14.19 -15.05
N THR A 116 -5.74 14.78 -13.87
CA THR A 116 -4.91 14.45 -12.70
C THR A 116 -5.83 14.15 -11.52
N TRP A 117 -5.27 13.65 -10.42
CA TRP A 117 -6.07 13.48 -9.20
C TRP A 117 -6.78 14.77 -8.78
N ALA A 118 -6.09 15.90 -8.88
CA ALA A 118 -6.65 17.20 -8.50
C ALA A 118 -7.91 17.60 -9.30
N THR A 119 -8.04 17.13 -10.54
CA THR A 119 -9.10 17.55 -11.48
C THR A 119 -10.11 16.46 -11.81
N CYS A 120 -9.88 15.19 -11.36
CA CYS A 120 -10.73 14.08 -11.72
C CYS A 120 -12.12 14.12 -11.05
N ALA A 121 -13.11 13.55 -11.72
CA ALA A 121 -14.46 13.44 -11.20
C ALA A 121 -14.54 12.51 -9.98
N LEU A 122 -13.70 11.46 -9.94
CA LEU A 122 -13.70 10.49 -8.86
C LEU A 122 -13.29 11.11 -7.52
N ARG A 123 -12.33 12.03 -7.51
CA ARG A 123 -11.95 12.74 -6.27
C ARG A 123 -13.12 13.53 -5.70
N THR A 124 -13.87 14.24 -6.55
CA THR A 124 -15.08 14.96 -6.14
C THR A 124 -16.12 14.00 -5.59
N TRP A 125 -16.37 12.89 -6.30
CA TRP A 125 -17.31 11.87 -5.86
C TRP A 125 -16.94 11.25 -4.51
N LEU A 126 -15.65 10.95 -4.28
CA LEU A 126 -15.15 10.41 -3.01
C LEU A 126 -15.35 11.38 -1.84
N ASN A 127 -15.07 12.68 -2.05
CA ASN A 127 -15.12 13.69 -0.98
C ASN A 127 -16.51 14.32 -0.78
N GLU A 128 -17.46 14.07 -1.68
CA GLU A 128 -18.84 14.55 -1.58
C GLU A 128 -19.82 13.38 -1.46
N THR A 129 -20.02 12.61 -2.52
CA THR A 129 -21.05 11.57 -2.56
C THR A 129 -20.74 10.39 -1.64
N PHE A 130 -19.55 9.78 -1.80
CA PHE A 130 -19.12 8.66 -0.98
C PHE A 130 -19.01 9.05 0.50
N LEU A 131 -18.33 10.15 0.79
CA LEU A 131 -18.11 10.64 2.16
C LEU A 131 -19.44 10.88 2.89
N ASN A 132 -20.44 11.48 2.23
CA ASN A 132 -21.74 11.74 2.83
C ASN A 132 -22.62 10.48 2.94
N ASN A 133 -22.43 9.53 2.03
CA ASN A 133 -23.17 8.26 2.07
C ASN A 133 -22.57 7.28 3.08
N ALA A 134 -21.25 7.22 3.19
CA ALA A 134 -20.57 6.21 4.01
C ALA A 134 -20.43 6.59 5.48
N PHE A 135 -20.45 7.89 5.82
CA PHE A 135 -20.11 8.37 7.15
C PHE A 135 -21.12 9.36 7.71
N SER A 136 -21.49 9.19 8.98
CA SER A 136 -22.20 10.21 9.77
C SER A 136 -21.34 11.48 9.94
N LYS A 137 -21.94 12.57 10.41
CA LYS A 137 -21.18 13.82 10.64
C LYS A 137 -20.08 13.66 11.66
N ASP A 138 -20.27 12.89 12.72
CA ASP A 138 -19.26 12.63 13.73
C ASP A 138 -18.12 11.78 13.17
N GLU A 139 -18.41 10.75 12.36
CA GLU A 139 -17.40 9.98 11.65
C GLU A 139 -16.65 10.83 10.64
N GLN A 140 -17.33 11.70 9.89
CA GLN A 140 -16.68 12.66 8.99
C GLN A 140 -15.72 13.61 9.73
N ASN A 141 -16.04 14.01 10.96
CA ASN A 141 -15.19 14.84 11.80
C ASN A 141 -13.96 14.10 12.33
N ALA A 142 -14.07 12.78 12.53
CA ALA A 142 -12.95 11.91 12.90
C ALA A 142 -12.01 11.61 11.73
N ILE A 143 -12.47 11.72 10.48
CA ILE A 143 -11.61 11.61 9.29
C ILE A 143 -10.79 12.90 9.15
N LYS A 144 -9.47 12.75 9.12
CA LYS A 144 -8.54 13.88 8.98
C LYS A 144 -8.52 14.42 7.55
N LYS A 145 -8.38 15.72 7.42
CA LYS A 145 -7.98 16.31 6.14
C LYS A 145 -6.49 16.10 5.96
N THR A 146 -6.12 15.39 4.92
CA THR A 146 -4.74 14.96 4.66
C THR A 146 -4.20 15.65 3.40
N LEU A 147 -2.96 16.14 3.46
CA LEU A 147 -2.23 16.55 2.27
C LEU A 147 -1.91 15.28 1.44
N VAL A 148 -2.45 15.22 0.25
CA VAL A 148 -2.26 14.12 -0.70
C VAL A 148 -1.27 14.59 -1.76
N VAL A 149 -0.05 14.04 -1.71
CA VAL A 149 1.02 14.33 -2.66
C VAL A 149 0.75 13.59 -3.96
N ASN A 150 0.71 14.30 -5.08
CA ASN A 150 0.40 13.76 -6.40
C ASN A 150 1.67 13.67 -7.26
N GLU A 151 2.47 12.64 -6.99
CA GLU A 151 3.71 12.40 -7.71
C GLU A 151 3.47 12.07 -9.19
N ASN A 152 4.44 12.43 -10.03
CA ASN A 152 4.46 12.00 -11.41
C ASN A 152 4.57 10.47 -11.50
N ASN A 153 4.04 9.88 -12.58
CA ASN A 153 4.36 8.49 -12.89
C ASN A 153 5.84 8.39 -13.27
N LEU A 154 6.64 7.73 -12.42
CA LEU A 154 8.10 7.71 -12.58
C LEU A 154 8.57 6.92 -13.80
N GLU A 155 7.78 5.94 -14.27
CA GLU A 155 8.13 5.15 -15.46
C GLU A 155 7.91 5.92 -16.76
N TYR A 156 6.82 6.70 -16.83
CA TYR A 156 6.40 7.37 -18.06
C TYR A 156 6.59 8.89 -18.02
N GLY A 157 6.91 9.47 -16.86
CA GLY A 157 7.06 10.91 -16.68
C GLY A 157 5.75 11.69 -16.73
N THR A 158 4.59 11.02 -16.75
CA THR A 158 3.28 11.65 -16.79
C THR A 158 3.02 12.47 -15.54
N ASN A 159 2.58 13.70 -15.69
CA ASN A 159 2.39 14.65 -14.60
C ASN A 159 1.24 14.21 -13.67
N GLY A 160 1.52 14.08 -12.37
CA GLY A 160 0.53 13.76 -11.33
C GLY A 160 -0.39 14.93 -10.95
N GLY A 161 -0.01 16.13 -11.33
CA GLY A 161 -0.74 17.37 -11.01
C GLY A 161 -0.33 18.01 -9.70
N VAL A 162 -1.12 18.96 -9.25
CA VAL A 162 -0.89 19.65 -7.97
C VAL A 162 -1.35 18.78 -6.80
N ASP A 163 -0.69 18.94 -5.67
CA ASP A 163 -1.10 18.31 -4.41
C ASP A 163 -2.49 18.79 -3.98
N THR A 164 -3.21 17.90 -3.30
CA THR A 164 -4.57 18.18 -2.84
C THR A 164 -4.71 17.99 -1.33
N THR A 165 -5.81 18.47 -0.77
CA THR A 165 -6.18 18.18 0.61
C THR A 165 -7.52 17.48 0.63
N ASP A 166 -7.52 16.20 1.02
CA ASP A 166 -8.67 15.34 0.92
C ASP A 166 -8.96 14.62 2.24
N LYS A 167 -10.20 14.21 2.45
CA LYS A 167 -10.59 13.29 3.53
C LYS A 167 -10.53 11.83 3.08
N VAL A 168 -10.99 11.58 1.86
CA VAL A 168 -10.99 10.24 1.24
C VAL A 168 -10.28 10.33 -0.11
N TYR A 169 -9.38 9.40 -0.36
CA TYR A 169 -8.57 9.39 -1.57
C TYR A 169 -8.18 7.95 -1.98
N LEU A 170 -7.50 7.80 -3.09
CA LEU A 170 -6.95 6.51 -3.54
C LEU A 170 -5.44 6.45 -3.23
N LEU A 171 -4.89 5.25 -3.11
CA LEU A 171 -3.43 5.09 -3.03
C LEU A 171 -2.75 5.57 -4.31
N SER A 172 -1.51 6.05 -4.18
CA SER A 172 -0.58 6.22 -5.32
C SER A 172 0.13 4.90 -5.65
N ILE A 173 0.88 4.87 -6.76
CA ILE A 173 1.82 3.79 -7.08
C ILE A 173 2.82 3.59 -5.92
N ALA A 174 3.41 4.69 -5.42
CA ALA A 174 4.40 4.63 -4.35
C ALA A 174 3.81 4.06 -3.05
N GLU A 175 2.57 4.42 -2.70
CA GLU A 175 1.91 3.85 -1.51
C GLU A 175 1.51 2.38 -1.72
N ALA A 176 1.04 1.99 -2.90
CA ALA A 176 0.66 0.61 -3.24
C ALA A 176 1.88 -0.34 -3.42
N SER A 177 3.10 0.18 -3.37
CA SER A 177 4.35 -0.57 -3.35
C SER A 177 5.21 -0.30 -2.11
N ASN A 178 4.62 0.28 -1.06
CA ASN A 178 5.35 0.60 0.16
C ASN A 178 5.33 -0.58 1.14
N SER A 179 6.50 -1.17 1.38
CA SER A 179 6.64 -2.29 2.31
C SER A 179 6.31 -1.93 3.78
N ALA A 180 6.43 -0.66 4.17
CA ALA A 180 6.00 -0.20 5.49
C ALA A 180 4.47 -0.25 5.66
N TYR A 181 3.71 -0.26 4.57
CA TYR A 181 2.26 -0.45 4.54
C TYR A 181 1.85 -1.91 4.31
N GLY A 182 2.84 -2.80 4.25
CA GLY A 182 2.64 -4.23 4.05
C GLY A 182 2.50 -4.66 2.60
N PHE A 183 2.78 -3.80 1.64
CA PHE A 183 2.77 -4.16 0.22
C PHE A 183 4.15 -4.62 -0.26
N ASP A 184 4.17 -5.47 -1.28
CA ASP A 184 5.41 -5.82 -1.97
C ASP A 184 5.95 -4.59 -2.70
N SER A 185 7.28 -4.39 -2.65
CA SER A 185 7.96 -3.24 -3.26
C SER A 185 7.94 -3.26 -4.79
N GLU A 186 7.90 -4.46 -5.38
CA GLU A 186 7.88 -4.64 -6.82
C GLU A 186 6.48 -4.42 -7.37
N PHE A 187 6.20 -3.20 -7.84
CA PHE A 187 4.86 -2.81 -8.30
C PHE A 187 4.40 -3.61 -9.53
N TYR A 188 5.31 -3.92 -10.45
CA TYR A 188 5.06 -4.61 -11.71
C TYR A 188 5.17 -6.14 -11.62
N GLU A 189 4.95 -6.70 -10.44
CA GLU A 189 4.89 -8.14 -10.19
C GLU A 189 3.54 -8.50 -9.58
N ASP A 190 3.08 -9.74 -9.80
CA ASP A 190 1.90 -10.27 -9.13
C ASP A 190 2.11 -10.27 -7.61
N SER A 191 1.09 -9.89 -6.84
CA SER A 191 1.24 -9.75 -5.40
C SER A 191 -0.07 -9.97 -4.66
N GLU A 192 -0.10 -10.99 -3.83
CA GLU A 192 -1.22 -11.26 -2.93
C GLU A 192 -1.52 -10.08 -1.98
N THR A 193 -0.51 -9.26 -1.67
CA THR A 193 -0.67 -8.10 -0.78
C THR A 193 -1.57 -7.03 -1.39
N ARG A 194 -1.66 -6.95 -2.73
CA ARG A 194 -2.44 -5.96 -3.47
C ARG A 194 -3.77 -6.48 -3.99
N VAL A 195 -4.01 -7.80 -3.97
CA VAL A 195 -5.31 -8.35 -4.38
C VAL A 195 -6.43 -7.75 -3.54
N ALA A 196 -7.51 -7.33 -4.21
CA ALA A 196 -8.72 -6.83 -3.59
C ALA A 196 -9.96 -7.51 -4.15
N MET A 197 -10.77 -8.08 -3.26
CA MET A 197 -12.03 -8.71 -3.61
C MET A 197 -13.17 -7.69 -3.53
N ASN A 198 -14.25 -7.93 -4.25
CA ASN A 198 -15.54 -7.28 -4.00
C ASN A 198 -16.36 -8.07 -2.95
N SER A 199 -17.55 -7.60 -2.64
CA SER A 199 -18.45 -8.23 -1.64
C SER A 199 -18.95 -9.62 -1.99
N ILE A 200 -18.83 -10.06 -3.24
CA ILE A 200 -19.18 -11.43 -3.69
C ILE A 200 -17.97 -12.33 -3.86
N GLY A 201 -16.79 -11.87 -3.42
CA GLY A 201 -15.55 -12.67 -3.43
C GLY A 201 -14.83 -12.73 -4.77
N GLU A 202 -15.08 -11.81 -5.68
CA GLU A 202 -14.38 -11.71 -6.97
C GLU A 202 -13.27 -10.68 -6.89
N ALA A 203 -12.06 -11.06 -7.32
CA ALA A 203 -10.94 -10.13 -7.45
C ALA A 203 -11.15 -9.19 -8.63
N GLY A 204 -10.98 -7.89 -8.42
CA GLY A 204 -11.19 -6.86 -9.44
C GLY A 204 -10.00 -5.95 -9.64
N PHE A 205 -10.03 -5.24 -10.79
CA PHE A 205 -9.11 -4.13 -11.05
C PHE A 205 -9.53 -2.92 -10.21
N TRP A 206 -8.61 -2.30 -9.48
CA TRP A 206 -8.92 -1.12 -8.70
C TRP A 206 -8.01 0.06 -9.02
N LEU A 207 -8.58 1.25 -8.97
CA LEU A 207 -7.94 2.50 -9.36
C LEU A 207 -6.93 2.97 -8.32
N LEU A 208 -5.83 3.54 -8.82
CA LEU A 208 -4.90 4.36 -8.06
C LEU A 208 -5.13 5.85 -8.39
N ARG A 209 -4.56 6.77 -7.60
CA ARG A 209 -4.61 8.20 -7.94
C ARG A 209 -3.52 8.64 -8.92
N SER A 210 -2.46 7.85 -9.06
CA SER A 210 -1.34 8.15 -9.96
C SER A 210 -1.78 8.12 -11.42
N PRO A 211 -1.27 9.01 -12.27
CA PRO A 211 -1.54 8.97 -13.72
C PRO A 211 -0.97 7.69 -14.33
N GLY A 212 -1.57 7.24 -15.43
CA GLY A 212 -1.01 6.19 -16.26
C GLY A 212 0.09 6.72 -17.20
N ARG A 213 0.33 6.02 -18.32
CA ARG A 213 1.32 6.44 -19.32
C ARG A 213 0.93 7.74 -20.01
N TYR A 214 -0.34 7.96 -20.26
CA TYR A 214 -0.86 9.13 -20.94
C TYR A 214 -1.65 10.02 -19.97
N SER A 215 -1.74 11.31 -20.26
CA SER A 215 -2.48 12.27 -19.44
C SER A 215 -3.99 11.95 -19.30
N ALA A 216 -4.55 11.16 -20.23
CA ALA A 216 -5.93 10.66 -20.19
C ALA A 216 -6.05 9.24 -19.61
N SER A 217 -5.00 8.69 -18.99
CA SER A 217 -4.99 7.37 -18.38
C SER A 217 -4.65 7.43 -16.91
N VAL A 218 -5.08 6.42 -16.15
CA VAL A 218 -4.91 6.30 -14.72
C VAL A 218 -4.29 4.95 -14.37
N ALA A 219 -3.31 4.93 -13.47
CA ALA A 219 -2.71 3.70 -12.98
C ALA A 219 -3.72 2.88 -12.16
N LEU A 220 -3.58 1.57 -12.18
CA LEU A 220 -4.46 0.64 -11.47
C LEU A 220 -3.68 -0.62 -11.04
N VAL A 221 -4.30 -1.41 -10.18
CA VAL A 221 -3.85 -2.75 -9.81
C VAL A 221 -4.85 -3.75 -10.37
N ASN A 222 -4.38 -4.85 -10.97
CA ASN A 222 -5.25 -5.85 -11.55
C ASN A 222 -5.72 -6.92 -10.54
N SER A 223 -6.48 -7.91 -11.00
CA SER A 223 -7.09 -8.95 -10.16
C SER A 223 -6.10 -9.93 -9.50
N VAL A 224 -4.85 -9.99 -9.97
CA VAL A 224 -3.77 -10.79 -9.35
C VAL A 224 -2.77 -9.93 -8.58
N GLY A 225 -3.10 -8.66 -8.35
CA GLY A 225 -2.28 -7.73 -7.59
C GLY A 225 -1.08 -7.16 -8.37
N TYR A 226 -1.00 -7.39 -9.68
CA TYR A 226 -0.02 -6.76 -10.56
C TYR A 226 -0.34 -5.28 -10.72
N GLY A 227 0.66 -4.43 -10.49
CA GLY A 227 0.52 -3.00 -10.69
C GLY A 227 0.61 -2.61 -12.16
N TYR A 228 -0.41 -1.96 -12.67
CA TYR A 228 -0.53 -1.56 -14.07
C TYR A 228 -0.28 -0.06 -14.22
N GLY A 229 0.99 0.33 -14.19
CA GLY A 229 1.43 1.74 -14.29
C GLY A 229 1.22 2.36 -15.67
N TYR A 230 1.11 1.53 -16.73
CA TYR A 230 0.67 2.00 -18.05
C TYR A 230 -0.74 2.61 -17.96
N GLY A 231 -1.60 1.99 -17.16
CA GLY A 231 -2.93 2.46 -16.82
C GLY A 231 -4.04 2.10 -17.80
N GLY A 232 -5.27 2.24 -17.33
CA GLY A 232 -6.49 2.17 -18.11
C GLY A 232 -6.96 3.55 -18.60
N ILE A 233 -7.92 3.57 -19.49
CA ILE A 233 -8.57 4.82 -19.93
C ILE A 233 -9.35 5.39 -18.75
N SER A 234 -9.20 6.68 -18.48
CA SER A 234 -9.78 7.34 -17.30
C SER A 234 -11.32 7.35 -17.26
N THR A 235 -11.98 7.12 -18.39
CA THR A 235 -13.45 7.00 -18.48
C THR A 235 -13.97 5.59 -18.37
N ASP A 236 -13.09 4.58 -18.36
CA ASP A 236 -13.50 3.20 -18.08
C ASP A 236 -13.85 3.05 -16.60
N THR A 237 -14.81 2.18 -16.34
CA THR A 237 -15.26 1.89 -14.98
C THR A 237 -14.40 0.79 -14.37
N PHE A 238 -13.77 1.12 -13.24
CA PHE A 238 -12.98 0.19 -12.43
C PHE A 238 -13.41 0.26 -10.97
N SER A 239 -12.97 -0.70 -10.19
CA SER A 239 -13.31 -0.73 -8.77
C SER A 239 -12.62 0.39 -8.00
N VAL A 240 -13.34 0.92 -7.02
CA VAL A 240 -12.88 1.95 -6.09
C VAL A 240 -12.54 1.32 -4.75
N ARG A 241 -11.29 1.47 -4.35
CA ARG A 241 -10.74 1.02 -3.07
C ARG A 241 -10.22 2.23 -2.30
N PRO A 242 -11.06 2.90 -1.50
CA PRO A 242 -10.71 4.17 -0.86
C PRO A 242 -9.73 4.00 0.30
N ALA A 243 -8.98 5.07 0.56
CA ALA A 243 -8.10 5.23 1.71
C ALA A 243 -8.44 6.52 2.47
N LEU A 244 -8.11 6.57 3.76
CA LEU A 244 -8.32 7.73 4.61
C LEU A 244 -7.41 7.71 5.84
N HIS A 245 -7.26 8.84 6.51
CA HIS A 245 -6.67 8.96 7.84
C HIS A 245 -7.76 9.15 8.90
N LEU A 246 -7.74 8.30 9.92
CA LEU A 246 -8.69 8.33 11.04
C LEU A 246 -8.02 8.78 12.32
N ASN A 247 -8.66 9.71 13.05
CA ASN A 247 -8.31 10.03 14.42
C ASN A 247 -8.84 8.95 15.38
N LEU A 248 -7.95 8.09 15.86
CA LEU A 248 -8.28 6.98 16.75
C LEU A 248 -8.80 7.41 18.13
N SER A 249 -8.57 8.67 18.54
CA SER A 249 -9.12 9.20 19.80
C SER A 249 -10.65 9.23 19.81
N SER A 250 -11.28 9.19 18.65
CA SER A 250 -12.75 9.02 18.50
C SER A 250 -13.16 7.55 18.65
N SER A 251 -12.78 6.93 19.78
CA SER A 251 -12.84 5.48 20.01
C SER A 251 -14.27 4.89 20.01
N SER A 252 -15.30 5.70 20.17
CA SER A 252 -16.70 5.26 20.06
C SER A 252 -17.21 5.08 18.63
N LEU A 253 -16.45 5.59 17.64
CA LEU A 253 -16.86 5.60 16.23
C LEU A 253 -16.32 4.42 15.41
N TRP A 254 -15.35 3.68 15.96
CA TRP A 254 -14.76 2.52 15.30
C TRP A 254 -14.68 1.33 16.24
N ARG A 255 -14.51 0.14 15.68
CA ARG A 255 -14.32 -1.08 16.46
C ARG A 255 -13.32 -2.01 15.77
N TYR A 256 -12.56 -2.76 16.55
CA TYR A 256 -11.65 -3.78 16.03
C TYR A 256 -12.39 -4.83 15.21
N ALA A 257 -11.82 -5.22 14.07
CA ALA A 257 -12.42 -6.15 13.11
C ALA A 257 -11.57 -7.41 12.87
N GLY A 258 -10.61 -7.69 13.77
CA GLY A 258 -9.68 -8.81 13.61
C GLY A 258 -8.51 -8.47 12.69
N LYS A 259 -7.90 -9.52 12.13
CA LYS A 259 -6.78 -9.42 11.20
C LYS A 259 -7.15 -10.01 9.86
N VAL A 260 -6.46 -9.57 8.82
CA VAL A 260 -6.45 -10.21 7.50
C VAL A 260 -5.01 -10.41 7.06
N SER A 261 -4.75 -11.48 6.33
CA SER A 261 -3.43 -11.78 5.80
C SER A 261 -3.45 -11.87 4.28
N SER A 262 -2.29 -11.65 3.65
CA SER A 262 -2.17 -11.65 2.18
C SER A 262 -2.44 -13.03 1.56
N ASP A 263 -2.31 -14.11 2.31
CA ASP A 263 -2.66 -15.46 1.90
C ASP A 263 -4.17 -15.79 1.99
N GLY A 264 -5.01 -14.78 2.30
CA GLY A 264 -6.45 -14.92 2.43
C GLY A 264 -6.92 -15.43 3.80
N SER A 265 -6.03 -15.70 4.74
CA SER A 265 -6.42 -16.07 6.09
C SER A 265 -6.99 -14.87 6.86
N VAL A 266 -7.98 -15.14 7.70
CA VAL A 266 -8.69 -14.13 8.51
C VAL A 266 -8.70 -14.59 9.96
N ASP A 267 -8.19 -13.73 10.84
CA ASP A 267 -8.30 -13.91 12.29
C ASP A 267 -9.41 -12.98 12.81
N LEU A 268 -10.55 -13.57 13.11
CA LEU A 268 -11.69 -12.83 13.66
C LEU A 268 -11.44 -12.52 15.14
N PRO A 269 -11.87 -11.34 15.63
CA PRO A 269 -11.77 -11.04 17.05
C PRO A 269 -12.55 -12.08 17.85
N THR A 270 -11.89 -12.67 18.84
CA THR A 270 -12.60 -13.50 19.82
C THR A 270 -13.69 -12.64 20.46
N PRO A 271 -14.95 -13.10 20.53
CA PRO A 271 -15.99 -12.33 21.19
C PRO A 271 -15.53 -12.03 22.62
N SER A 272 -15.46 -10.75 22.96
CA SER A 272 -15.19 -10.36 24.36
C SER A 272 -16.24 -11.05 25.23
N PRO A 273 -15.87 -11.70 26.35
CA PRO A 273 -16.85 -12.32 27.21
C PRO A 273 -17.87 -11.23 27.59
N THR A 274 -19.10 -11.45 27.21
CA THR A 274 -20.22 -10.61 27.61
C THR A 274 -20.17 -10.57 29.14
N ASN A 275 -19.92 -9.38 29.71
CA ASN A 275 -20.15 -9.16 31.15
C ASN A 275 -21.64 -9.38 31.40
N THR A 276 -22.02 -10.63 31.62
CA THR A 276 -23.33 -10.94 32.18
C THR A 276 -23.29 -10.38 33.60
N PRO A 277 -24.20 -9.44 33.97
CA PRO A 277 -24.27 -8.99 35.33
C PRO A 277 -24.53 -10.20 36.21
N ALA A 278 -23.78 -10.32 37.31
CA ALA A 278 -24.01 -11.37 38.28
C ALA A 278 -25.49 -11.30 38.75
N PRO A 279 -26.19 -12.45 38.86
CA PRO A 279 -27.55 -12.45 39.36
C PRO A 279 -27.56 -11.86 40.78
N VAL A 280 -28.33 -10.81 40.95
CA VAL A 280 -28.60 -10.23 42.27
C VAL A 280 -29.56 -11.20 42.98
N TYR A 281 -29.04 -11.87 44.00
CA TYR A 281 -29.88 -12.67 44.94
C TYR A 281 -30.37 -11.80 46.07
#